data_165a0979a5fe39d1eac956301c953100
#
_entry.id   165a0979a5fe39d1eac956301c953100
#
_cell.length_a   1.000
_cell.length_b   1.000
_cell.length_c   1.000
_cell.angle_alpha   90.00
_cell.angle_beta   90.00
_cell.angle_gamma   90.00
#
_symmetry.space_group_name_H-M   'P 1'
#
loop_
_entity.id
_entity.type
_entity.pdbx_description
1 polymer ?
#
loop_
_entity_poly.entity_id
_entity_poly.type
_entity_poly.pdbx_seq_one_letter_code
_entity_poly.pdbx_strand_id
1 'polypeptide(L)'
;EYIKNPSASTTINLKFEYINTSSSKHLLNILEILDKGYDKKENNMNINWSYEIGDDDMYELGKFIESMIDIPMNYIEVEESVEY
;
A
#
# COMPACT_ATOMS: atom_id res chain seq x y z
N GLU A 1 11.05 -2.26 14.53
CA GLU A 1 10.53 -2.25 15.05
C GLU A 1 9.48 -2.54 15.56
N TYR A 2 8.96 -2.49 15.97
CA TYR A 2 8.07 -3.00 16.47
C TYR A 2 7.15 -2.49 17.19
N ILE A 3 6.14 -2.75 17.03
CA ILE A 3 5.00 -2.15 17.70
C ILE A 3 4.70 -2.89 18.97
N LYS A 4 4.76 -2.17 20.04
CA LYS A 4 4.53 -2.81 21.32
C LYS A 4 3.11 -2.65 21.77
N ASN A 5 2.50 -1.54 21.42
CA ASN A 5 1.15 -1.24 21.89
C ASN A 5 0.12 -1.92 21.00
N PRO A 6 -0.62 -2.90 21.51
CA PRO A 6 -1.56 -3.63 20.67
C PRO A 6 -2.74 -2.80 20.19
N SER A 7 -3.00 -1.67 20.82
CA SER A 7 -4.09 -0.82 20.39
C SER A 7 -3.65 0.15 19.30
N ALA A 8 -2.36 0.25 19.05
CA ALA A 8 -1.86 1.14 18.01
C ALA A 8 -2.07 0.52 16.64
N SER A 9 -2.42 1.34 15.68
CA SER A 9 -2.54 0.86 14.32
C SER A 9 -1.30 1.22 13.54
N THR A 10 -1.01 0.43 12.53
CA THR A 10 0.15 0.63 11.68
C THR A 10 -0.31 1.18 10.35
N THR A 11 0.26 2.29 9.94
CA THR A 11 -0.03 2.87 8.64
C THR A 11 1.18 2.66 7.74
N ILE A 12 0.93 2.04 6.60
CA ILE A 12 1.99 1.75 5.65
C ILE A 12 1.82 2.71 4.49
N ASN A 13 2.81 3.55 4.29
CA ASN A 13 2.77 4.56 3.22
C ASN A 13 3.61 4.08 2.06
N LEU A 14 2.97 3.92 0.92
CA LEU A 14 3.65 3.44 -0.29
C LEU A 14 3.49 4.46 -1.39
N LYS A 15 4.60 4.82 -1.99
CA LYS A 15 4.60 5.74 -3.11
C LYS A 15 5.71 5.31 -4.06
N PHE A 16 5.35 5.09 -5.31
CA PHE A 16 6.30 4.67 -6.32
C PHE A 16 6.18 5.56 -7.52
N GLU A 17 7.32 5.97 -8.06
CA GLU A 17 7.33 6.71 -9.32
C GLU A 17 7.21 5.75 -10.49
N TYR A 18 7.75 4.57 -10.32
CA TYR A 18 7.70 3.56 -11.35
C TYR A 18 7.94 2.20 -10.71
N ILE A 19 7.20 1.23 -11.17
CA ILE A 19 7.38 -0.12 -10.68
C ILE A 19 7.22 -1.09 -11.86
N ASN A 20 8.18 -1.98 -12.03
CA ASN A 20 8.09 -2.93 -13.12
C ASN A 20 7.43 -4.22 -12.63
N THR A 21 7.24 -5.16 -13.55
CA THR A 21 6.52 -6.38 -13.24
C THR A 21 7.17 -7.18 -12.11
N SER A 22 8.50 -7.30 -12.16
CA SER A 22 9.20 -8.07 -11.13
C SER A 22 9.03 -7.43 -9.78
N SER A 23 9.18 -6.11 -9.73
CA SER A 23 9.06 -5.40 -8.46
C SER A 23 7.64 -5.48 -7.91
N SER A 24 6.64 -5.46 -8.80
CA SER A 24 5.27 -5.54 -8.32
C SER A 24 4.97 -6.90 -7.70
N LYS A 25 5.59 -7.96 -8.21
CA LYS A 25 5.43 -9.27 -7.60
C LYS A 25 6.04 -9.32 -6.21
N HIS A 26 7.22 -8.74 -6.06
CA HIS A 26 7.85 -8.69 -4.74
C HIS A 26 7.01 -7.88 -3.78
N LEU A 27 6.49 -6.76 -4.25
CA LEU A 27 5.65 -5.93 -3.41
C LEU A 27 4.42 -6.69 -2.95
N LEU A 28 3.78 -7.40 -3.87
CA LEU A 28 2.60 -8.17 -3.50
C LEU A 28 2.94 -9.22 -2.45
N ASN A 29 4.08 -9.91 -2.62
CA ASN A 29 4.50 -10.90 -1.64
C ASN A 29 4.68 -10.28 -0.26
N ILE A 30 5.31 -9.12 -0.20
CA ILE A 30 5.54 -8.44 1.07
C ILE A 30 4.21 -8.07 1.70
N LEU A 31 3.29 -7.55 0.90
CA LEU A 31 2.00 -7.14 1.43
C LEU A 31 1.17 -8.34 1.87
N GLU A 32 1.30 -9.45 1.17
CA GLU A 32 0.60 -10.67 1.60
C GLU A 32 1.13 -11.17 2.93
N ILE A 33 2.44 -11.05 3.14
CA ILE A 33 3.02 -11.45 4.41
C ILE A 33 2.49 -10.55 5.53
N LEU A 34 2.43 -9.26 5.27
CA LEU A 34 1.88 -8.32 6.24
C LEU A 34 0.41 -8.60 6.50
N ASP A 35 -0.31 -9.00 5.45
CA ASP A 35 -1.72 -9.27 5.57
C ASP A 35 -1.99 -10.43 6.53
N LYS A 36 -1.06 -11.35 6.64
CA LYS A 36 -1.22 -12.46 7.58
C LYS A 36 -1.27 -11.99 9.01
N GLY A 37 -0.64 -10.84 9.29
CA GLY A 37 -0.68 -10.28 10.64
C GLY A 37 -1.80 -9.29 10.84
N TYR A 38 -2.62 -9.06 9.82
CA TYR A 38 -3.70 -8.10 9.92
C TYR A 38 -4.88 -8.73 10.65
N ASP A 39 -5.42 -8.00 11.60
CA ASP A 39 -6.59 -8.43 12.35
C ASP A 39 -7.73 -7.47 12.03
N LYS A 40 -8.71 -7.97 11.30
CA LYS A 40 -9.82 -7.14 10.87
C LYS A 40 -10.58 -6.57 12.04
N LYS A 41 -10.70 -7.32 13.10
CA LYS A 41 -11.41 -6.85 14.30
C LYS A 41 -10.67 -5.71 14.96
N GLU A 42 -9.35 -5.82 15.01
CA GLU A 42 -8.54 -4.78 15.63
C GLU A 42 -8.32 -3.61 14.70
N ASN A 43 -8.48 -3.86 13.39
CA ASN A 43 -8.21 -2.82 12.40
C ASN A 43 -6.82 -2.23 12.64
N ASN A 44 -5.83 -3.12 12.77
CA ASN A 44 -4.52 -2.71 13.24
C ASN A 44 -3.57 -2.30 12.13
N MET A 45 -4.01 -2.28 10.89
CA MET A 45 -3.17 -1.87 9.76
C MET A 45 -4.00 -1.17 8.71
N ASN A 46 -3.37 -0.25 8.00
CA ASN A 46 -3.95 0.28 6.78
C ASN A 46 -2.81 0.69 5.86
N ILE A 47 -3.11 0.81 4.58
CA ILE A 47 -2.12 1.13 3.58
C ILE A 47 -2.56 2.39 2.87
N ASN A 48 -1.64 3.35 2.73
CA ASN A 48 -1.86 4.53 1.92
C ASN A 48 -1.10 4.34 0.62
N TRP A 49 -1.83 4.20 -0.46
CA TRP A 49 -1.25 3.97 -1.78
C TRP A 49 -1.28 5.28 -2.54
N SER A 50 -0.11 5.87 -2.73
CA SER A 50 0.01 7.14 -3.39
C SER A 50 0.41 6.94 -4.84
N TYR A 51 -0.22 7.65 -5.73
CA TYR A 51 0.09 7.56 -7.14
C TYR A 51 -0.04 8.95 -7.76
N GLU A 52 0.69 9.16 -8.85
CA GLU A 52 0.66 10.47 -9.49
C GLU A 52 -0.60 10.60 -10.31
N ILE A 53 -1.07 11.83 -10.38
CA ILE A 53 -2.26 12.15 -11.16
C ILE A 53 -1.99 11.74 -12.61
N GLY A 54 -2.94 11.02 -13.18
CA GLY A 54 -2.78 10.55 -14.55
C GLY A 54 -2.10 9.21 -14.68
N ASP A 55 -1.57 8.68 -13.59
CA ASP A 55 -0.87 7.39 -13.64
C ASP A 55 -1.88 6.27 -13.38
N ASP A 56 -2.61 5.91 -14.42
CA ASP A 56 -3.66 4.91 -14.29
C ASP A 56 -3.06 3.53 -14.00
N ASP A 57 -1.90 3.23 -14.53
CA ASP A 57 -1.29 1.94 -14.30
C ASP A 57 -0.99 1.72 -12.83
N MET A 58 -0.48 2.75 -12.16
CA MET A 58 -0.16 2.64 -10.75
C MET A 58 -1.44 2.51 -9.92
N TYR A 59 -2.48 3.24 -10.28
CA TYR A 59 -3.75 3.13 -9.61
C TYR A 59 -4.30 1.71 -9.76
N GLU A 60 -4.26 1.16 -10.96
CA GLU A 60 -4.78 -0.18 -11.22
C GLU A 60 -3.98 -1.24 -10.48
N LEU A 61 -2.67 -1.04 -10.38
CA LEU A 61 -1.84 -1.96 -9.62
C LEU A 61 -2.29 -2.00 -8.16
N GLY A 62 -2.58 -0.82 -7.60
CA GLY A 62 -3.08 -0.77 -6.24
C GLY A 62 -4.39 -1.51 -6.09
N LYS A 63 -5.29 -1.35 -7.05
CA LYS A 63 -6.58 -2.04 -6.99
C LYS A 63 -6.40 -3.56 -7.09
N PHE A 64 -5.45 -3.99 -7.93
CA PHE A 64 -5.17 -5.41 -8.03
C PHE A 64 -4.67 -5.96 -6.69
N ILE A 65 -3.74 -5.24 -6.07
CA ILE A 65 -3.21 -5.68 -4.78
C ILE A 65 -4.32 -5.71 -3.74
N GLU A 66 -5.18 -4.70 -3.75
CA GLU A 66 -6.27 -4.64 -2.79
C GLU A 66 -7.17 -5.87 -2.88
N SER A 67 -7.32 -6.40 -4.08
CA SER A 67 -8.17 -7.57 -4.26
C SER A 67 -7.56 -8.83 -3.68
N MET A 68 -6.28 -8.80 -3.34
CA MET A 68 -5.55 -9.97 -2.87
C MET A 68 -5.31 -9.96 -1.37
N ILE A 69 -5.62 -8.87 -0.69
CA ILE A 69 -5.37 -8.75 0.74
C ILE A 69 -6.60 -8.17 1.42
N ASP A 70 -6.63 -8.28 2.75
CA ASP A 70 -7.73 -7.74 3.55
C ASP A 70 -7.40 -6.40 4.17
N ILE A 71 -6.14 -6.01 4.21
CA ILE A 71 -5.74 -4.74 4.79
C ILE A 71 -6.39 -3.62 4.00
N PRO A 72 -7.06 -2.67 4.68
CA PRO A 72 -7.70 -1.56 3.96
C PRO A 72 -6.67 -0.71 3.23
N MET A 73 -7.02 -0.27 2.04
CA MET A 73 -6.15 0.58 1.25
C MET A 73 -6.83 1.90 0.95
N ASN A 74 -6.10 2.96 1.16
CA ASN A 74 -6.54 4.31 0.81
C ASN A 74 -5.74 4.76 -0.39
N TYR A 75 -6.40 5.41 -1.34
CA TYR A 75 -5.74 5.86 -2.57
C TYR A 75 -5.57 7.36 -2.50
N ILE A 76 -4.33 7.78 -2.66
CA ILE A 76 -3.99 9.20 -2.56
C ILE A 76 -3.42 9.64 -3.88
N GLU A 77 -4.15 10.50 -4.56
CA GLU A 77 -3.71 11.05 -5.83
C GLU A 77 -2.86 12.28 -5.54
N VAL A 78 -1.64 12.28 -6.04
CA VAL A 78 -0.74 13.40 -5.82
C VAL A 78 -0.40 14.05 -7.14
N GLU A 79 -0.18 15.35 -7.09
CA GLU A 79 0.22 16.05 -8.28
C GLU A 79 1.65 15.68 -8.64
N GLU A 80 1.89 15.64 -9.94
CA GLU A 80 3.22 15.38 -10.41
C GLU A 80 4.16 16.42 -9.87
N SER A 81 5.22 15.98 -9.25
CA SER A 81 6.20 16.91 -8.69
C SER A 81 7.03 17.50 -9.81
N VAL A 82 7.08 18.81 -9.87
CA VAL A 82 7.87 19.49 -10.87
C VAL A 82 9.06 20.11 -10.18
N GLU A 83 10.23 19.66 -10.58
CA GLU A 83 11.47 20.12 -9.98
C GLU A 83 12.23 21.01 -10.94
N TYR A 84 12.84 22.03 -10.43
CA TYR A 84 13.59 22.96 -11.26
C TYR A 84 14.99 23.12 -10.75
#